data_a6136f24870911bb940518161b165fcb
#
_entry.id   a6136f24870911bb940518161b165fcb
#
_cell.length_a   1.000
_cell.length_b   1.000
_cell.length_c   1.000
_cell.angle_alpha   90.00
_cell.angle_beta   90.00
_cell.angle_gamma   90.00
#
_symmetry.space_group_name_H-M   'P 1'
#
loop_
_entity.id
_entity.type
_entity.pdbx_description
1 polymer ?
#
loop_
_entity_poly.entity_id
_entity_poly.type
_entity_poly.pdbx_seq_one_letter_code
_entity_poly.pdbx_strand_id
1 'polypeptide(L)'
;MTSSNCDIKFSEEESEIETIDAWDILPVDDSVRPPYKMPGKRLLYVGGDNIVNDRAKILISNLPEGECFAGRTKPNWRYVWNSYLLEPVELHSDWLLYITHGFVGQTNISVYGHPIYLTLIARRSQKFSGTRFLKRGANCEGDVANEVETEQIVHDSSVSSFTRGNFTSFVQVRGSIPFSWSQDMSKMVPKPAINLDLLDPYCYAAGRHFNLLLRQYGAPIVALNLVKKREKRPHESLLSEQFIAIIDYLNQFLPQAHHIEHIAFDMARNNKMKESNVMDRLSDISYYILHKTGIFHTRAKQCPPPLHYSLGGKMTLQGARLQTGVARVNCVDCLDRTNTAQFALGKCALAFQLNALGVIPKPDLVFDTDTVRMLEVLYEDHGDTLALQYGGSQLVHRVKTYRKIAPLSSHSRDIMQTLSRYYSNTFSDADKQNAINLFLGVYRPSQHTTPLWDMHTDYYLHNPVPAGKLRCHRNPYTCWFDEDVVISLPFVHLLVRRGRCNLSTFCC
;
A
#
# COMPACT_ATOMS: atom_id res chain seq x y z
N MET A 1 -33.28 3.28 61.44
CA MET A 1 -32.31 2.35 62.03
C MET A 1 -31.71 1.53 60.92
N THR A 2 -30.40 1.76 60.76
CA THR A 2 -29.33 0.99 60.11
C THR A 2 -29.48 0.61 58.63
N SER A 3 -28.93 1.49 57.83
CA SER A 3 -28.44 1.22 56.50
C SER A 3 -27.22 0.26 56.59
N SER A 4 -27.25 -0.82 55.81
CA SER A 4 -26.04 -1.61 55.51
C SER A 4 -25.60 -1.31 54.09
N ASN A 5 -24.54 -0.53 53.97
CA ASN A 5 -23.77 -0.37 52.73
C ASN A 5 -23.12 -1.73 52.40
N CYS A 6 -23.46 -2.26 51.24
CA CYS A 6 -22.65 -3.28 50.58
C CYS A 6 -21.68 -2.56 49.66
N ASP A 7 -20.46 -2.33 50.12
CA ASP A 7 -19.34 -1.98 49.27
C ASP A 7 -18.97 -3.15 48.38
N ILE A 8 -19.40 -3.09 47.11
CA ILE A 8 -18.88 -3.96 46.08
C ILE A 8 -17.54 -3.37 45.66
N LYS A 9 -16.45 -3.91 46.20
CA LYS A 9 -15.11 -3.70 45.64
C LYS A 9 -15.10 -4.35 44.27
N PHE A 10 -15.16 -3.52 43.22
CA PHE A 10 -14.64 -3.92 41.92
C PHE A 10 -13.14 -4.08 42.08
N SER A 11 -12.65 -5.31 42.06
CA SER A 11 -11.28 -5.59 41.74
C SER A 11 -11.09 -5.21 40.28
N GLU A 12 -10.38 -4.14 40.04
CA GLU A 12 -9.75 -3.86 38.76
C GLU A 12 -8.69 -4.96 38.54
N GLU A 13 -9.11 -6.11 38.04
CA GLU A 13 -8.25 -6.94 37.23
C GLU A 13 -8.04 -6.18 35.94
N GLU A 14 -7.06 -5.25 35.95
CA GLU A 14 -6.39 -4.87 34.74
C GLU A 14 -5.89 -6.17 34.09
N SER A 15 -6.61 -6.64 33.08
CA SER A 15 -6.05 -7.61 32.15
C SER A 15 -4.81 -6.92 31.57
N GLU A 16 -3.64 -7.22 32.11
CA GLU A 16 -2.38 -6.95 31.47
C GLU A 16 -2.46 -7.58 30.10
N ILE A 17 -2.82 -6.76 29.10
CA ILE A 17 -2.53 -7.08 27.72
C ILE A 17 -1.01 -7.15 27.71
N GLU A 18 -0.46 -8.36 27.74
CA GLU A 18 0.96 -8.58 27.55
C GLU A 18 1.32 -7.86 26.24
N THR A 19 1.86 -6.67 26.40
CA THR A 19 2.48 -5.94 25.31
C THR A 19 3.66 -6.80 24.92
N ILE A 20 3.51 -7.53 23.82
CA ILE A 20 4.59 -8.32 23.24
C ILE A 20 5.64 -7.31 22.85
N ASP A 21 6.66 -7.19 23.68
CA ASP A 21 7.85 -6.44 23.38
C ASP A 21 8.46 -7.07 22.13
N ALA A 22 8.89 -6.27 21.16
CA ALA A 22 9.56 -6.79 19.96
C ALA A 22 10.75 -7.69 20.35
N TRP A 23 11.22 -7.58 21.56
CA TRP A 23 12.27 -8.38 22.17
C TRP A 23 11.80 -9.78 22.65
N ASP A 24 10.52 -9.95 23.00
CA ASP A 24 9.98 -11.23 23.49
C ASP A 24 9.72 -12.22 22.35
N ILE A 25 9.85 -11.77 21.12
CA ILE A 25 9.61 -12.59 19.94
C ILE A 25 10.87 -13.37 19.51
N LEU A 26 11.99 -13.11 20.14
CA LEU A 26 13.29 -13.50 19.66
C LEU A 26 14.11 -14.12 20.80
N PRO A 27 14.83 -15.23 20.57
CA PRO A 27 15.93 -15.61 21.45
C PRO A 27 16.99 -14.53 21.32
N VAL A 28 16.92 -13.53 22.19
CA VAL A 28 17.92 -12.48 22.26
C VAL A 28 18.97 -12.94 23.27
N ASP A 29 20.22 -12.82 22.89
CA ASP A 29 21.32 -12.85 23.82
C ASP A 29 21.07 -11.75 24.85
N ASP A 30 20.90 -12.13 26.13
CA ASP A 30 20.59 -11.22 27.23
C ASP A 30 21.67 -10.13 27.42
N SER A 31 22.86 -10.31 26.86
CA SER A 31 23.94 -9.32 26.84
C SER A 31 23.65 -8.11 25.96
N VAL A 32 22.65 -8.19 25.08
CA VAL A 32 22.30 -7.14 24.10
C VAL A 32 21.02 -6.38 24.49
N ARG A 33 20.36 -6.76 25.57
CA ARG A 33 19.17 -6.03 26.08
C ARG A 33 19.59 -4.70 26.69
N PRO A 34 18.95 -3.58 26.30
CA PRO A 34 19.19 -2.32 26.97
C PRO A 34 18.77 -2.40 28.45
N PRO A 35 19.48 -1.73 29.36
CA PRO A 35 19.27 -1.85 30.80
C PRO A 35 17.94 -1.27 31.32
N TYR A 36 17.11 -0.71 30.44
CA TYR A 36 15.83 -0.11 30.81
C TYR A 36 14.71 -0.56 29.85
N LYS A 37 13.71 -1.29 30.38
CA LYS A 37 12.36 -1.32 29.77
C LYS A 37 11.75 0.07 29.99
N MET A 38 11.57 0.85 28.93
CA MET A 38 10.77 2.06 29.03
C MET A 38 9.29 1.67 29.19
N PRO A 39 8.64 2.06 30.30
CA PRO A 39 7.21 1.87 30.44
C PRO A 39 6.54 2.71 29.34
N GLY A 40 5.76 2.07 28.49
CA GLY A 40 5.00 2.76 27.45
C GLY A 40 5.57 2.73 26.04
N LYS A 41 6.62 1.98 25.72
CA LYS A 41 6.91 1.57 24.35
C LYS A 41 5.82 0.60 23.85
N ARG A 42 4.60 1.08 23.74
CA ARG A 42 3.68 0.55 22.76
C ARG A 42 4.31 0.89 21.43
N LEU A 43 4.95 -0.09 20.86
CA LEU A 43 5.39 -0.01 19.49
C LEU A 43 4.15 0.19 18.62
N LEU A 44 3.78 1.45 18.41
CA LEU A 44 3.24 1.85 17.14
C LEU A 44 4.37 1.67 16.12
N TYR A 45 4.79 0.42 15.93
CA TYR A 45 5.74 0.08 14.91
C TYR A 45 5.01 0.12 13.58
N VAL A 46 4.82 1.32 13.12
CA VAL A 46 4.28 1.63 11.82
C VAL A 46 5.46 1.97 10.92
N GLY A 47 6.53 1.27 11.12
CA GLY A 47 7.73 1.40 10.31
C GLY A 47 7.70 0.39 9.17
N GLY A 48 7.21 0.81 8.10
CA GLY A 48 7.68 0.56 6.77
C GLY A 48 7.54 -0.80 6.16
N ASP A 49 7.96 -1.85 6.70
CA ASP A 49 7.90 -3.15 6.06
C ASP A 49 6.71 -3.94 6.58
N ASN A 50 6.08 -4.67 5.68
CA ASN A 50 5.06 -5.63 6.00
C ASN A 50 5.65 -6.65 6.99
N ILE A 51 5.44 -6.45 8.29
CA ILE A 51 6.05 -7.23 9.37
C ILE A 51 5.83 -8.73 9.15
N VAL A 52 4.66 -9.10 8.66
CA VAL A 52 4.29 -10.50 8.44
C VAL A 52 5.00 -11.06 7.20
N ASN A 53 5.05 -10.31 6.11
CA ASN A 53 5.78 -10.72 4.90
C ASN A 53 7.29 -10.72 5.10
N ASP A 54 7.83 -9.80 5.88
CA ASP A 54 9.27 -9.79 6.18
C ASP A 54 9.69 -10.99 7.01
N ARG A 55 8.88 -11.38 7.99
CA ARG A 55 9.10 -12.65 8.68
C ARG A 55 9.10 -13.83 7.73
N ALA A 56 8.19 -13.82 6.77
CA ALA A 56 8.11 -14.87 5.80
C ALA A 56 9.32 -14.88 4.85
N LYS A 57 9.81 -13.72 4.41
CA LYS A 57 11.06 -13.60 3.64
C LYS A 57 12.26 -14.12 4.43
N ILE A 58 12.34 -13.79 5.70
CA ILE A 58 13.37 -14.25 6.64
C ILE A 58 13.32 -15.78 6.78
N LEU A 59 12.12 -16.37 6.92
CA LEU A 59 11.96 -17.83 6.97
C LEU A 59 12.40 -18.56 5.69
N ILE A 60 12.50 -17.86 4.55
CA ILE A 60 12.96 -18.43 3.28
C ILE A 60 14.49 -18.42 3.16
N SER A 61 15.15 -17.48 3.82
CA SER A 61 16.57 -17.20 3.57
C SER A 61 17.55 -18.21 4.17
N ASN A 62 17.09 -19.27 4.85
CA ASN A 62 17.94 -20.25 5.54
C ASN A 62 18.96 -19.65 6.52
N LEU A 63 18.66 -18.45 7.05
CA LEU A 63 19.48 -17.84 8.08
C LEU A 63 19.37 -18.61 9.39
N PRO A 64 20.44 -18.72 10.18
CA PRO A 64 20.39 -19.34 11.50
C PRO A 64 19.30 -18.69 12.37
N GLU A 65 18.55 -19.49 13.12
CA GLU A 65 17.39 -19.06 13.88
C GLU A 65 17.65 -17.83 14.80
N GLY A 66 18.89 -17.62 15.22
CA GLY A 66 19.27 -16.49 16.08
C GLY A 66 19.46 -15.14 15.36
N GLU A 67 19.68 -15.12 14.04
CA GLU A 67 19.97 -13.86 13.31
C GLU A 67 18.74 -13.19 12.72
N CYS A 68 17.68 -13.95 12.56
CA CYS A 68 16.48 -13.49 11.87
C CYS A 68 15.62 -12.52 12.66
N PHE A 69 15.86 -12.45 13.93
CA PHE A 69 14.84 -11.95 14.81
C PHE A 69 15.23 -10.78 15.69
N ALA A 70 16.40 -10.37 15.63
CA ALA A 70 16.73 -9.20 16.39
C ALA A 70 15.98 -8.02 15.82
N GLY A 71 14.92 -7.50 16.31
CA GLY A 71 14.24 -6.25 15.94
C GLY A 71 15.11 -5.21 15.20
N ARG A 72 16.10 -5.69 14.52
CA ARG A 72 17.17 -5.10 13.72
C ARG A 72 16.79 -5.03 12.24
N THR A 73 15.56 -5.37 11.87
CA THR A 73 15.08 -5.03 10.55
C THR A 73 15.16 -3.52 10.42
N LYS A 74 16.08 -3.08 9.56
CA LYS A 74 16.20 -1.64 9.26
C LYS A 74 14.84 -1.16 8.82
N PRO A 75 14.36 -0.02 9.37
CA PRO A 75 13.07 0.50 8.97
C PRO A 75 13.07 0.74 7.46
N ASN A 76 11.94 0.48 6.81
CA ASN A 76 11.78 0.86 5.42
C ASN A 76 11.63 2.39 5.35
N TRP A 77 12.73 3.04 5.01
CA TRP A 77 12.82 4.49 4.97
C TRP A 77 11.80 5.15 4.05
N ARG A 78 11.22 4.40 3.11
CA ARG A 78 10.15 4.89 2.24
C ARG A 78 8.93 5.36 3.03
N TYR A 79 8.68 4.78 4.20
CA TYR A 79 7.52 5.06 5.03
C TYR A 79 7.83 5.79 6.34
N VAL A 80 9.09 6.09 6.62
CA VAL A 80 9.50 6.84 7.81
C VAL A 80 9.47 8.33 7.53
N TRP A 81 8.45 9.03 8.01
CA TRP A 81 8.23 10.44 7.70
C TRP A 81 9.16 11.40 8.45
N ASN A 82 9.61 11.06 9.65
CA ASN A 82 10.52 11.86 10.45
C ASN A 82 12.00 11.53 10.22
N SER A 83 12.35 10.87 9.12
CA SER A 83 13.74 10.46 8.84
C SER A 83 14.71 11.63 8.83
N TYR A 84 14.32 12.74 8.22
CA TYR A 84 15.13 13.95 8.18
C TYR A 84 15.38 14.57 9.56
N LEU A 85 14.37 14.57 10.43
CA LEU A 85 14.49 15.10 11.79
C LEU A 85 15.36 14.22 12.69
N LEU A 86 15.49 12.95 12.36
CA LEU A 86 16.34 11.99 13.09
C LEU A 86 17.78 11.95 12.56
N GLU A 87 18.04 12.49 11.35
CA GLU A 87 19.36 12.48 10.71
C GLU A 87 20.47 13.10 11.60
N PRO A 88 20.26 14.26 12.27
CA PRO A 88 21.27 14.87 13.12
C PRO A 88 21.36 14.24 14.54
N VAL A 89 20.51 13.27 14.85
CA VAL A 89 20.39 12.75 16.22
C VAL A 89 21.23 11.48 16.36
N GLU A 90 22.36 11.57 17.05
CA GLU A 90 23.25 10.45 17.34
C GLU A 90 22.79 9.70 18.61
N LEU A 91 21.62 9.08 18.56
CA LEU A 91 21.10 8.26 19.66
C LEU A 91 21.06 6.79 19.28
N HIS A 92 21.12 5.94 20.30
CA HIS A 92 20.90 4.51 20.12
C HIS A 92 19.51 4.24 19.55
N SER A 93 19.37 3.22 18.71
CA SER A 93 18.12 2.89 17.99
C SER A 93 16.89 2.79 18.91
N ASP A 94 17.07 2.37 20.15
CA ASP A 94 15.97 2.23 21.13
C ASP A 94 15.37 3.56 21.59
N TRP A 95 16.08 4.65 21.38
CA TRP A 95 15.62 6.01 21.68
C TRP A 95 15.00 6.71 20.47
N LEU A 96 15.07 6.08 19.29
CA LEU A 96 14.53 6.63 18.07
C LEU A 96 13.11 6.12 17.83
N LEU A 97 12.16 7.04 17.76
CA LEU A 97 10.77 6.75 17.40
C LEU A 97 10.55 7.10 15.93
N TYR A 98 10.25 6.10 15.13
CA TYR A 98 9.90 6.30 13.71
C TYR A 98 8.42 6.61 13.55
N ILE A 99 8.11 7.67 12.81
CA ILE A 99 6.74 8.13 12.55
C ILE A 99 6.35 7.73 11.14
N THR A 100 5.20 7.08 11.00
CA THR A 100 4.55 6.79 9.71
C THR A 100 3.29 7.63 9.55
N HIS A 101 3.06 8.12 8.36
CA HIS A 101 1.84 8.81 7.98
C HIS A 101 0.93 7.85 7.21
N GLY A 102 -0.30 7.69 7.66
CA GLY A 102 -1.24 6.75 7.06
C GLY A 102 -2.41 6.45 7.99
N PHE A 103 -2.72 5.16 8.18
CA PHE A 103 -3.85 4.73 8.99
C PHE A 103 -3.53 3.41 9.70
N VAL A 104 -4.01 3.26 10.91
CA VAL A 104 -4.05 1.99 11.64
C VAL A 104 -5.41 1.87 12.30
N GLY A 105 -6.12 0.79 12.01
CA GLY A 105 -7.39 0.45 12.64
C GLY A 105 -7.47 -1.03 12.93
N GLN A 106 -8.03 -1.39 14.08
CA GLN A 106 -8.24 -2.77 14.49
C GLN A 106 -9.65 -2.94 15.02
N THR A 107 -10.25 -4.07 14.72
CA THR A 107 -11.54 -4.48 15.27
C THR A 107 -11.57 -5.96 15.60
N ASN A 108 -12.35 -6.30 16.61
CA ASN A 108 -12.63 -7.68 16.94
C ASN A 108 -13.92 -8.11 16.28
N ILE A 109 -13.89 -9.26 15.65
CA ILE A 109 -15.05 -9.88 15.03
C ILE A 109 -15.20 -11.30 15.59
N SER A 110 -16.42 -11.75 15.77
CA SER A 110 -16.71 -13.16 16.11
C SER A 110 -17.28 -13.85 14.88
N VAL A 111 -16.63 -14.91 14.42
CA VAL A 111 -17.06 -15.68 13.27
C VAL A 111 -17.26 -17.12 13.73
N TYR A 112 -18.51 -17.60 13.76
CA TYR A 112 -18.87 -18.91 14.30
C TYR A 112 -18.33 -19.18 15.72
N GLY A 113 -18.29 -18.13 16.56
CA GLY A 113 -17.78 -18.22 17.93
C GLY A 113 -16.25 -18.10 18.05
N HIS A 114 -15.52 -18.04 16.95
CA HIS A 114 -14.08 -17.77 16.96
C HIS A 114 -13.81 -16.27 17.07
N PRO A 115 -13.08 -15.81 18.08
CA PRO A 115 -12.68 -14.42 18.20
C PRO A 115 -11.50 -14.12 17.24
N ILE A 116 -11.69 -13.18 16.34
CA ILE A 116 -10.75 -12.83 15.29
C ILE A 116 -10.39 -11.35 15.40
N TYR A 117 -9.10 -11.03 15.43
CA TYR A 117 -8.63 -9.68 15.28
C TYR A 117 -8.42 -9.36 13.80
N LEU A 118 -9.09 -8.33 13.33
CA LEU A 118 -8.94 -7.77 11.99
C LEU A 118 -8.23 -6.42 12.10
N THR A 119 -7.02 -6.33 11.59
CA THR A 119 -6.20 -5.12 11.61
C THR A 119 -5.96 -4.64 10.19
N LEU A 120 -6.16 -3.34 9.96
CA LEU A 120 -5.88 -2.67 8.69
C LEU A 120 -4.84 -1.58 8.91
N ILE A 121 -3.71 -1.68 8.20
CA ILE A 121 -2.60 -0.73 8.27
C ILE A 121 -2.39 -0.12 6.90
N ALA A 122 -2.32 1.20 6.83
CA ALA A 122 -1.92 1.91 5.62
C ALA A 122 -0.66 2.72 5.89
N ARG A 123 0.35 2.55 5.03
CA ARG A 123 1.63 3.25 5.10
C ARG A 123 1.78 4.14 3.88
N ARG A 124 1.71 5.44 4.07
CA ARG A 124 1.89 6.41 2.99
C ARG A 124 3.37 6.66 2.75
N SER A 125 3.80 6.57 1.48
CA SER A 125 5.16 6.88 1.08
C SER A 125 5.50 8.35 1.35
N GLN A 126 6.69 8.61 1.91
CA GLN A 126 7.24 9.96 2.01
C GLN A 126 7.81 10.44 0.66
N LYS A 127 8.11 9.52 -0.26
CA LYS A 127 8.68 9.83 -1.57
C LYS A 127 7.61 10.46 -2.47
N PHE A 128 7.96 11.53 -3.13
CA PHE A 128 7.06 12.31 -3.99
C PHE A 128 5.70 12.61 -3.33
N SER A 129 5.75 12.86 -2.01
CA SER A 129 4.56 13.11 -1.20
C SER A 129 4.10 14.56 -1.31
N GLY A 130 2.79 14.77 -1.22
CA GLY A 130 2.21 16.11 -1.26
C GLY A 130 0.71 16.11 -1.33
N THR A 131 0.16 17.25 -1.75
CA THR A 131 -1.27 17.48 -1.88
C THR A 131 -1.81 17.15 -3.26
N ARG A 132 -3.13 17.02 -3.38
CA ARG A 132 -3.83 16.39 -4.49
C ARG A 132 -3.45 16.91 -5.87
N PHE A 133 -3.43 18.22 -6.07
CA PHE A 133 -3.18 18.80 -7.39
C PHE A 133 -1.71 19.15 -7.63
N LEU A 134 -0.95 19.36 -6.56
CA LEU A 134 0.47 19.71 -6.66
C LEU A 134 1.37 18.48 -6.88
N LYS A 135 0.89 17.31 -6.50
CA LYS A 135 1.60 16.04 -6.73
C LYS A 135 0.73 15.07 -7.53
N ARG A 136 1.13 14.87 -8.78
CA ARG A 136 0.50 13.94 -9.74
C ARG A 136 1.57 13.11 -10.44
N GLY A 137 1.19 11.96 -10.94
CA GLY A 137 2.10 11.12 -11.72
C GLY A 137 3.28 10.59 -10.93
N ALA A 138 4.44 10.55 -11.57
CA ALA A 138 5.69 10.09 -11.03
C ALA A 138 6.80 11.13 -11.23
N ASN A 139 7.80 11.11 -10.33
CA ASN A 139 9.05 11.84 -10.51
C ASN A 139 10.03 11.05 -11.39
N CYS A 140 11.20 11.62 -11.65
CA CYS A 140 12.25 10.99 -12.46
C CYS A 140 12.86 9.73 -11.81
N GLU A 141 12.63 9.50 -10.51
CA GLU A 141 13.10 8.33 -9.78
C GLU A 141 12.08 7.18 -9.78
N GLY A 142 10.89 7.40 -10.33
CA GLY A 142 9.80 6.42 -10.37
C GLY A 142 8.94 6.40 -9.10
N ASP A 143 9.14 7.37 -8.20
CA ASP A 143 8.25 7.54 -7.06
C ASP A 143 6.94 8.18 -7.52
N VAL A 144 5.82 7.60 -7.12
CA VAL A 144 4.49 8.06 -7.54
C VAL A 144 3.79 8.86 -6.45
N ALA A 145 3.00 9.83 -6.87
CA ALA A 145 2.18 10.61 -5.95
C ALA A 145 1.11 9.75 -5.29
N ASN A 146 0.79 10.07 -4.03
CA ASN A 146 -0.23 9.37 -3.23
C ASN A 146 -0.04 7.86 -3.19
N GLU A 147 1.20 7.41 -3.10
CA GLU A 147 1.51 6.00 -2.94
C GLU A 147 1.26 5.57 -1.49
N VAL A 148 0.44 4.51 -1.36
CA VAL A 148 0.10 3.93 -0.06
C VAL A 148 0.12 2.41 -0.18
N GLU A 149 0.88 1.78 0.69
CA GLU A 149 0.80 0.34 0.94
C GLU A 149 -0.30 0.09 1.97
N THR A 150 -1.21 -0.83 1.69
CA THR A 150 -2.28 -1.21 2.61
C THR A 150 -2.15 -2.69 2.92
N GLU A 151 -2.05 -3.02 4.20
CA GLU A 151 -1.93 -4.38 4.72
C GLU A 151 -3.14 -4.72 5.59
N GLN A 152 -3.79 -5.84 5.28
CA GLN A 152 -4.90 -6.40 6.03
C GLN A 152 -4.43 -7.66 6.73
N ILE A 153 -4.39 -7.64 8.07
CA ILE A 153 -3.94 -8.75 8.90
C ILE A 153 -5.16 -9.36 9.60
N VAL A 154 -5.27 -10.68 9.54
CA VAL A 154 -6.28 -11.46 10.26
C VAL A 154 -5.58 -12.41 11.20
N HIS A 155 -5.89 -12.30 12.48
CA HIS A 155 -5.29 -13.07 13.55
C HIS A 155 -6.36 -13.82 14.32
N ASP A 156 -6.17 -15.13 14.48
CA ASP A 156 -6.96 -15.95 15.38
C ASP A 156 -6.47 -15.72 16.82
N SER A 157 -7.27 -15.05 17.64
CA SER A 157 -6.92 -14.69 19.01
C SER A 157 -7.00 -15.83 20.01
N SER A 158 -7.39 -17.03 19.59
CA SER A 158 -7.34 -18.23 20.45
C SER A 158 -5.91 -18.57 20.92
N VAL A 159 -4.90 -18.04 20.20
CA VAL A 159 -3.49 -18.15 20.55
C VAL A 159 -2.85 -16.77 20.56
N SER A 160 -2.58 -16.23 21.74
CA SER A 160 -2.06 -14.87 21.93
C SER A 160 -0.58 -14.69 21.50
N SER A 161 0.16 -15.77 21.31
CA SER A 161 1.59 -15.73 20.99
C SER A 161 1.83 -15.44 19.51
N PHE A 162 2.62 -14.42 19.19
CA PHE A 162 3.07 -14.15 17.81
C PHE A 162 3.92 -15.28 17.22
N THR A 163 4.71 -15.98 18.03
CA THR A 163 5.54 -17.09 17.56
C THR A 163 4.74 -18.36 17.28
N ARG A 164 3.65 -18.56 18.03
CA ARG A 164 2.76 -19.72 17.93
C ARG A 164 1.41 -19.36 17.29
N GLY A 165 1.15 -18.06 17.08
CA GLY A 165 -0.11 -17.56 16.54
C GLY A 165 -0.34 -17.98 15.09
N ASN A 166 -1.59 -18.00 14.72
CA ASN A 166 -2.04 -18.27 13.37
C ASN A 166 -2.48 -16.97 12.71
N PHE A 167 -1.62 -16.46 11.80
CA PHE A 167 -1.79 -15.17 11.13
C PHE A 167 -1.90 -15.34 9.64
N THR A 168 -2.73 -14.50 9.06
CA THR A 168 -2.77 -14.29 7.62
C THR A 168 -2.65 -12.81 7.32
N SER A 169 -2.01 -12.46 6.20
CA SER A 169 -1.88 -11.07 5.75
C SER A 169 -2.10 -10.98 4.25
N PHE A 170 -2.68 -9.86 3.83
CA PHE A 170 -2.85 -9.49 2.42
C PHE A 170 -2.41 -8.05 2.22
N VAL A 171 -1.52 -7.84 1.24
CA VAL A 171 -0.97 -6.53 0.90
C VAL A 171 -1.46 -6.10 -0.47
N GLN A 172 -1.82 -4.84 -0.58
CA GLN A 172 -2.18 -4.15 -1.82
C GLN A 172 -1.63 -2.73 -1.82
N VAL A 173 -1.40 -2.16 -2.99
CA VAL A 173 -0.80 -0.84 -3.15
C VAL A 173 -1.72 0.06 -3.97
N ARG A 174 -1.80 1.34 -3.60
CA ARG A 174 -2.41 2.39 -4.43
C ARG A 174 -1.37 3.45 -4.77
N GLY A 175 -1.57 4.16 -5.87
CA GLY A 175 -0.72 5.27 -6.27
C GLY A 175 -1.14 5.87 -7.59
N SER A 176 -0.67 7.07 -7.86
CA SER A 176 -0.90 7.77 -9.12
C SER A 176 -0.35 6.96 -10.30
N ILE A 177 -0.84 7.21 -11.50
CA ILE A 177 -0.35 6.55 -12.70
C ILE A 177 1.12 6.91 -12.92
N PRO A 178 2.02 5.94 -13.13
CA PRO A 178 3.46 6.13 -12.99
C PRO A 178 4.14 6.70 -14.23
N PHE A 179 3.78 7.91 -14.61
CA PHE A 179 4.52 8.73 -15.58
C PHE A 179 4.36 10.22 -15.26
N SER A 180 5.11 11.11 -15.94
CA SER A 180 5.08 12.54 -15.65
C SER A 180 3.83 13.18 -16.25
N TRP A 181 2.91 13.60 -15.39
CA TRP A 181 1.70 14.33 -15.76
C TRP A 181 1.25 15.26 -14.64
N SER A 182 0.58 16.33 -15.00
CA SER A 182 0.10 17.37 -14.09
C SER A 182 -1.33 17.80 -14.36
N GLN A 183 -1.86 18.66 -13.50
CA GLN A 183 -3.15 19.33 -13.69
C GLN A 183 -2.97 20.83 -13.50
N ASP A 184 -3.43 21.60 -14.48
CA ASP A 184 -3.33 23.05 -14.46
C ASP A 184 -4.38 23.66 -13.51
N MET A 185 -3.91 24.20 -12.39
CA MET A 185 -4.73 24.82 -11.36
C MET A 185 -4.97 26.32 -11.59
N SER A 186 -4.35 26.94 -12.60
CA SER A 186 -4.40 28.37 -12.86
C SER A 186 -5.84 28.91 -13.05
N LYS A 187 -6.73 28.07 -13.58
CA LYS A 187 -8.12 28.46 -13.90
C LYS A 187 -9.14 28.18 -12.80
N MET A 188 -8.72 27.68 -11.64
CA MET A 188 -9.61 27.35 -10.51
C MET A 188 -10.90 26.58 -10.90
N VAL A 189 -10.80 25.68 -11.88
CA VAL A 189 -11.95 24.88 -12.33
C VAL A 189 -12.05 23.57 -11.54
N PRO A 190 -13.26 23.04 -11.30
CA PRO A 190 -13.44 21.79 -10.55
C PRO A 190 -12.78 20.56 -11.17
N LYS A 191 -12.51 20.60 -12.48
CA LYS A 191 -11.81 19.56 -13.22
C LYS A 191 -10.73 20.19 -14.08
N PRO A 192 -9.54 20.44 -13.52
CA PRO A 192 -8.43 21.00 -14.27
C PRO A 192 -8.00 20.10 -15.42
N ALA A 193 -7.51 20.69 -16.50
CA ALA A 193 -6.98 19.94 -17.64
C ALA A 193 -5.83 19.04 -17.20
N ILE A 194 -5.74 17.88 -17.82
CA ILE A 194 -4.62 16.96 -17.64
C ILE A 194 -3.59 17.25 -18.72
N ASN A 195 -2.36 17.51 -18.29
CA ASN A 195 -1.21 17.73 -19.14
C ASN A 195 -0.25 16.55 -19.01
N LEU A 196 0.29 16.10 -20.14
CA LEU A 196 1.42 15.16 -20.17
C LEU A 196 2.67 16.01 -20.22
N ASP A 197 3.45 16.04 -19.11
CA ASP A 197 4.48 17.05 -18.91
C ASP A 197 5.81 16.71 -19.60
N LEU A 198 6.17 15.44 -19.65
CA LEU A 198 7.44 14.98 -20.17
C LEU A 198 7.23 13.82 -21.14
N LEU A 199 7.81 13.96 -22.33
CA LEU A 199 7.95 12.83 -23.24
C LEU A 199 9.09 11.94 -22.76
N ASP A 200 8.74 10.77 -22.23
CA ASP A 200 9.68 9.72 -21.84
C ASP A 200 9.49 8.50 -22.76
N PRO A 201 10.15 8.48 -23.95
CA PRO A 201 9.95 7.43 -24.94
C PRO A 201 10.41 6.05 -24.45
N TYR A 202 11.25 6.00 -23.44
CA TYR A 202 11.76 4.77 -22.86
C TYR A 202 11.03 4.39 -21.56
N CYS A 203 9.99 5.10 -21.19
CA CYS A 203 9.16 4.86 -20.01
C CYS A 203 10.00 4.69 -18.71
N TYR A 204 11.06 5.48 -18.58
CA TYR A 204 12.07 5.29 -17.53
C TYR A 204 11.49 5.44 -16.12
N ALA A 205 10.68 6.47 -15.88
CA ALA A 205 10.04 6.68 -14.59
C ALA A 205 9.10 5.53 -14.22
N ALA A 206 8.28 5.07 -15.18
CA ALA A 206 7.41 3.92 -14.98
C ALA A 206 8.19 2.64 -14.78
N GLY A 207 9.24 2.43 -15.56
CA GLY A 207 10.14 1.29 -15.42
C GLY A 207 10.74 1.19 -14.02
N ARG A 208 11.29 2.30 -13.51
CA ARG A 208 11.79 2.36 -12.12
C ARG A 208 10.72 2.04 -11.08
N HIS A 209 9.52 2.57 -11.27
CA HIS A 209 8.40 2.29 -10.37
C HIS A 209 8.06 0.80 -10.33
N PHE A 210 7.89 0.17 -11.49
CA PHE A 210 7.58 -1.26 -11.55
C PHE A 210 8.73 -2.14 -11.07
N ASN A 211 9.99 -1.77 -11.34
CA ASN A 211 11.14 -2.45 -10.78
C ASN A 211 11.13 -2.44 -9.25
N LEU A 212 10.81 -1.29 -8.66
CA LEU A 212 10.68 -1.17 -7.20
C LEU A 212 9.59 -2.08 -6.64
N LEU A 213 8.42 -2.17 -7.31
CA LEU A 213 7.35 -3.07 -6.91
C LEU A 213 7.76 -4.56 -7.06
N LEU A 214 8.46 -4.91 -8.15
CA LEU A 214 8.98 -6.27 -8.36
C LEU A 214 10.00 -6.65 -7.28
N ARG A 215 10.88 -5.72 -6.88
CA ARG A 215 11.84 -5.94 -5.80
C ARG A 215 11.16 -6.15 -4.45
N GLN A 216 10.11 -5.39 -4.17
CA GLN A 216 9.44 -5.40 -2.88
C GLN A 216 8.45 -6.57 -2.74
N TYR A 217 7.70 -6.87 -3.77
CA TYR A 217 6.60 -7.84 -3.71
C TYR A 217 6.80 -9.07 -4.58
N GLY A 218 7.72 -9.04 -5.53
CA GLY A 218 7.86 -10.07 -6.54
C GLY A 218 6.83 -9.96 -7.67
N ALA A 219 6.69 -11.02 -8.45
CA ALA A 219 5.70 -11.13 -9.53
C ALA A 219 4.55 -12.08 -9.13
N PRO A 220 3.34 -11.89 -9.73
CA PRO A 220 2.95 -10.89 -10.72
C PRO A 220 2.59 -9.53 -10.12
N ILE A 221 2.78 -8.46 -10.88
CA ILE A 221 2.19 -7.15 -10.55
C ILE A 221 0.91 -7.00 -11.37
N VAL A 222 -0.22 -6.85 -10.70
CA VAL A 222 -1.52 -6.65 -11.36
C VAL A 222 -1.97 -5.20 -11.19
N ALA A 223 -1.89 -4.43 -12.26
CA ALA A 223 -2.31 -3.03 -12.30
C ALA A 223 -3.81 -2.91 -12.58
N LEU A 224 -4.61 -2.67 -11.55
CA LEU A 224 -6.04 -2.40 -11.66
C LEU A 224 -6.28 -0.91 -11.90
N ASN A 225 -6.59 -0.56 -13.14
CA ASN A 225 -6.80 0.80 -13.59
C ASN A 225 -8.29 1.16 -13.60
N LEU A 226 -8.68 2.11 -12.73
CA LEU A 226 -10.06 2.57 -12.54
C LEU A 226 -10.37 3.88 -13.28
N VAL A 227 -9.48 4.30 -14.14
CA VAL A 227 -9.64 5.50 -14.99
C VAL A 227 -10.64 5.23 -16.10
N LYS A 228 -11.36 6.27 -16.54
CA LYS A 228 -12.32 6.15 -17.63
C LYS A 228 -11.62 5.80 -18.93
N LYS A 229 -12.17 4.81 -19.64
CA LYS A 229 -11.67 4.37 -20.95
C LYS A 229 -12.12 5.25 -22.12
N ARG A 230 -13.35 5.77 -22.05
CA ARG A 230 -13.98 6.53 -23.15
C ARG A 230 -14.68 7.77 -22.61
N GLU A 231 -14.39 8.90 -23.19
CA GLU A 231 -14.99 10.20 -22.87
C GLU A 231 -15.33 10.94 -24.16
N LYS A 232 -16.36 11.80 -24.14
CA LYS A 232 -16.70 12.65 -25.30
C LYS A 232 -15.60 13.67 -25.60
N ARG A 233 -14.94 14.17 -24.57
CA ARG A 233 -13.72 15.00 -24.64
C ARG A 233 -12.63 14.28 -23.89
N PRO A 234 -11.48 13.99 -24.54
CA PRO A 234 -10.38 13.33 -23.89
C PRO A 234 -9.92 14.08 -22.63
N HIS A 235 -9.89 13.40 -21.50
CA HIS A 235 -9.41 13.90 -20.23
C HIS A 235 -8.77 12.75 -19.44
N GLU A 236 -9.55 11.95 -18.72
CA GLU A 236 -9.02 10.77 -18.04
C GLU A 236 -8.56 9.68 -19.02
N SER A 237 -9.19 9.59 -20.21
CA SER A 237 -8.85 8.59 -21.23
C SER A 237 -7.41 8.72 -21.73
N LEU A 238 -6.86 9.94 -21.80
CA LEU A 238 -5.44 10.16 -22.14
C LEU A 238 -4.49 9.40 -21.21
N LEU A 239 -4.79 9.43 -19.89
CA LEU A 239 -3.99 8.71 -18.90
C LEU A 239 -4.10 7.19 -19.10
N SER A 240 -5.28 6.69 -19.44
CA SER A 240 -5.50 5.26 -19.65
C SER A 240 -4.76 4.75 -20.88
N GLU A 241 -4.82 5.49 -21.97
CA GLU A 241 -4.15 5.14 -23.24
C GLU A 241 -2.63 5.14 -23.06
N GLN A 242 -2.08 6.19 -22.46
CA GLN A 242 -0.65 6.28 -22.17
C GLN A 242 -0.18 5.18 -21.23
N PHE A 243 -0.98 4.83 -20.20
CA PHE A 243 -0.61 3.79 -19.27
C PHE A 243 -0.57 2.40 -19.90
N ILE A 244 -1.50 2.09 -20.82
CA ILE A 244 -1.48 0.85 -21.59
C ILE A 244 -0.20 0.77 -22.42
N ALA A 245 0.10 1.83 -23.19
CA ALA A 245 1.29 1.89 -24.04
C ALA A 245 2.60 1.69 -23.23
N ILE A 246 2.66 2.26 -22.02
CA ILE A 246 3.79 2.08 -21.11
C ILE A 246 3.93 0.61 -20.68
N ILE A 247 2.84 -0.01 -20.25
CA ILE A 247 2.89 -1.42 -19.81
C ILE A 247 3.27 -2.34 -20.98
N ASP A 248 2.73 -2.12 -22.15
CA ASP A 248 3.06 -2.89 -23.34
C ASP A 248 4.54 -2.75 -23.71
N TYR A 249 5.08 -1.53 -23.60
CA TYR A 249 6.51 -1.28 -23.80
C TYR A 249 7.37 -2.01 -22.77
N LEU A 250 7.07 -1.90 -21.46
CA LEU A 250 7.85 -2.53 -20.42
C LEU A 250 7.82 -4.06 -20.48
N ASN A 251 6.69 -4.63 -20.83
CA ASN A 251 6.53 -6.09 -20.94
C ASN A 251 7.39 -6.72 -22.05
N GLN A 252 7.88 -5.93 -23.02
CA GLN A 252 8.81 -6.44 -24.04
C GLN A 252 10.15 -6.92 -23.43
N PHE A 253 10.52 -6.38 -22.27
CA PHE A 253 11.79 -6.70 -21.59
C PHE A 253 11.65 -7.72 -20.47
N LEU A 254 10.41 -8.02 -20.04
CA LEU A 254 10.14 -8.95 -18.95
C LEU A 254 9.84 -10.35 -19.49
N PRO A 255 10.26 -11.42 -18.79
CA PRO A 255 9.80 -12.77 -19.08
C PRO A 255 8.26 -12.84 -18.99
N GLN A 256 7.61 -13.64 -19.83
CA GLN A 256 6.15 -13.76 -19.89
C GLN A 256 5.50 -14.06 -18.51
N ALA A 257 6.16 -14.87 -17.68
CA ALA A 257 5.68 -15.18 -16.32
C ALA A 257 5.73 -13.98 -15.35
N HIS A 258 6.41 -12.90 -15.72
CA HIS A 258 6.61 -11.71 -14.91
C HIS A 258 6.02 -10.46 -15.55
N HIS A 259 5.27 -10.61 -16.64
CA HIS A 259 4.58 -9.49 -17.27
C HIS A 259 3.71 -8.75 -16.26
N ILE A 260 3.70 -7.42 -16.37
CA ILE A 260 2.79 -6.56 -15.64
C ILE A 260 1.40 -6.76 -16.27
N GLU A 261 0.47 -7.27 -15.49
CA GLU A 261 -0.90 -7.48 -15.96
C GLU A 261 -1.70 -6.18 -15.80
N HIS A 262 -2.39 -5.76 -16.85
CA HIS A 262 -3.23 -4.56 -16.85
C HIS A 262 -4.70 -4.92 -16.93
N ILE A 263 -5.46 -4.59 -15.88
CA ILE A 263 -6.91 -4.74 -15.82
C ILE A 263 -7.54 -3.35 -15.82
N ALA A 264 -8.26 -3.00 -16.87
CA ALA A 264 -8.96 -1.73 -16.96
C ALA A 264 -10.44 -1.90 -16.60
N PHE A 265 -10.89 -1.22 -15.55
CA PHE A 265 -12.27 -1.25 -15.09
C PHE A 265 -12.86 0.16 -14.96
N ASP A 266 -13.66 0.61 -15.91
CA ASP A 266 -14.33 1.91 -15.87
C ASP A 266 -15.50 1.89 -14.88
N MET A 267 -15.21 2.17 -13.61
CA MET A 267 -16.21 2.22 -12.53
C MET A 267 -17.31 3.25 -12.82
N ALA A 268 -16.97 4.39 -13.41
CA ALA A 268 -17.93 5.46 -13.62
C ALA A 268 -18.98 5.06 -14.66
N ARG A 269 -18.59 4.34 -15.69
CA ARG A 269 -19.49 3.79 -16.71
C ARG A 269 -20.36 2.67 -16.14
N ASN A 270 -19.75 1.72 -15.45
CA ASN A 270 -20.46 0.59 -14.85
C ASN A 270 -21.49 1.05 -13.81
N ASN A 271 -21.17 2.06 -13.00
CA ASN A 271 -22.11 2.60 -12.01
C ASN A 271 -23.36 3.26 -12.63
N LYS A 272 -23.26 3.76 -13.86
CA LYS A 272 -24.39 4.35 -14.60
C LYS A 272 -25.31 3.32 -15.25
N MET A 273 -24.83 2.11 -15.48
CA MET A 273 -25.61 1.03 -16.08
C MET A 273 -26.58 0.46 -15.03
N LYS A 274 -27.89 0.40 -15.36
CA LYS A 274 -28.92 -0.05 -14.43
C LYS A 274 -28.76 -1.51 -14.01
N GLU A 275 -28.30 -2.36 -14.92
CA GLU A 275 -28.15 -3.80 -14.74
C GLU A 275 -26.78 -4.23 -14.23
N SER A 276 -25.79 -3.31 -14.23
CA SER A 276 -24.44 -3.63 -13.79
C SER A 276 -24.28 -3.41 -12.28
N ASN A 277 -23.92 -4.46 -11.58
CA ASN A 277 -23.45 -4.36 -10.19
C ASN A 277 -21.92 -4.17 -10.19
N VAL A 278 -21.49 -2.96 -9.84
CA VAL A 278 -20.06 -2.61 -9.77
C VAL A 278 -19.32 -3.52 -8.78
N MET A 279 -19.97 -3.87 -7.66
CA MET A 279 -19.35 -4.68 -6.61
C MET A 279 -19.15 -6.14 -7.03
N ASP A 280 -20.07 -6.72 -7.79
CA ASP A 280 -19.94 -8.09 -8.29
C ASP A 280 -18.77 -8.19 -9.29
N ARG A 281 -18.68 -7.21 -10.21
CA ARG A 281 -17.55 -7.13 -11.15
C ARG A 281 -16.22 -6.93 -10.45
N LEU A 282 -16.18 -6.10 -9.41
CA LEU A 282 -14.97 -5.94 -8.60
C LEU A 282 -14.64 -7.21 -7.82
N SER A 283 -15.64 -7.96 -7.39
CA SER A 283 -15.44 -9.27 -6.73
C SER A 283 -14.79 -10.27 -7.69
N ASP A 284 -15.27 -10.36 -8.93
CA ASP A 284 -14.66 -11.23 -9.96
C ASP A 284 -13.19 -10.87 -10.21
N ILE A 285 -12.91 -9.58 -10.36
CA ILE A 285 -11.53 -9.07 -10.55
C ILE A 285 -10.69 -9.38 -9.31
N SER A 286 -11.22 -9.17 -8.11
CA SER A 286 -10.53 -9.44 -6.85
C SER A 286 -10.19 -10.91 -6.70
N TYR A 287 -11.13 -11.79 -7.03
CA TYR A 287 -10.91 -13.23 -7.03
C TYR A 287 -9.77 -13.63 -7.97
N TYR A 288 -9.79 -13.11 -9.20
CA TYR A 288 -8.71 -13.33 -10.17
C TYR A 288 -7.35 -12.89 -9.63
N ILE A 289 -7.27 -11.68 -9.04
CA ILE A 289 -6.03 -11.14 -8.50
C ILE A 289 -5.50 -12.01 -7.36
N LEU A 290 -6.36 -12.41 -6.41
CA LEU A 290 -5.94 -13.24 -5.29
C LEU A 290 -5.50 -14.64 -5.73
N HIS A 291 -6.10 -15.20 -6.77
CA HIS A 291 -5.61 -16.45 -7.37
C HIS A 291 -4.20 -16.32 -7.94
N LYS A 292 -3.81 -15.13 -8.39
CA LYS A 292 -2.46 -14.87 -8.89
C LYS A 292 -1.47 -14.58 -7.77
N THR A 293 -1.83 -13.70 -6.83
CA THR A 293 -0.91 -13.18 -5.82
C THR A 293 -0.91 -14.01 -4.52
N GLY A 294 -2.04 -14.61 -4.19
CA GLY A 294 -2.23 -15.31 -2.93
C GLY A 294 -2.29 -14.39 -1.72
N ILE A 295 -2.17 -15.00 -0.56
CA ILE A 295 -2.08 -14.33 0.74
C ILE A 295 -0.89 -14.91 1.52
N PHE A 296 -0.40 -14.16 2.51
CA PHE A 296 0.51 -14.72 3.51
C PHE A 296 -0.26 -15.53 4.55
N HIS A 297 0.31 -16.69 4.96
CA HIS A 297 -0.21 -17.51 6.05
C HIS A 297 0.92 -18.20 6.80
N THR A 298 1.00 -18.02 8.13
CA THR A 298 2.11 -18.50 8.96
C THR A 298 2.22 -20.03 9.02
N ARG A 299 1.07 -20.74 9.00
CA ARG A 299 1.00 -22.19 9.22
C ARG A 299 0.23 -22.94 8.14
N ALA A 300 0.46 -22.59 6.91
CA ALA A 300 -0.32 -23.14 5.79
C ALA A 300 -0.27 -24.69 5.67
N LYS A 301 0.84 -25.33 6.11
CA LYS A 301 0.96 -26.80 6.10
C LYS A 301 0.13 -27.50 7.19
N GLN A 302 -0.18 -26.81 8.28
CA GLN A 302 -0.90 -27.39 9.42
C GLN A 302 -2.42 -27.31 9.24
N CYS A 303 -2.89 -26.42 8.37
CA CYS A 303 -4.30 -26.35 8.02
C CYS A 303 -4.57 -27.30 6.86
N PRO A 304 -5.64 -28.11 6.92
CA PRO A 304 -6.01 -28.94 5.77
C PRO A 304 -6.18 -28.04 4.55
N PRO A 305 -5.59 -28.41 3.39
CA PRO A 305 -5.77 -27.61 2.19
C PRO A 305 -7.26 -27.49 1.91
N PRO A 306 -7.78 -26.30 1.66
CA PRO A 306 -9.16 -26.17 1.18
C PRO A 306 -9.23 -26.93 -0.13
N LEU A 307 -10.08 -27.93 -0.16
CA LEU A 307 -10.14 -29.01 -1.17
C LEU A 307 -10.33 -28.53 -2.62
N HIS A 308 -10.58 -27.24 -2.85
CA HIS A 308 -10.95 -26.74 -4.19
C HIS A 308 -10.42 -25.34 -4.57
N TYR A 309 -9.52 -24.70 -3.79
CA TYR A 309 -9.09 -23.35 -4.10
C TYR A 309 -7.57 -23.26 -4.30
N SER A 310 -7.13 -23.12 -5.55
CA SER A 310 -5.74 -22.84 -5.87
C SER A 310 -5.48 -21.34 -5.68
N LEU A 311 -5.07 -20.95 -4.47
CA LEU A 311 -4.52 -19.62 -4.24
C LEU A 311 -3.09 -19.53 -4.83
N GLY A 312 -2.77 -18.38 -5.40
CA GLY A 312 -1.40 -18.02 -5.77
C GLY A 312 -0.48 -17.96 -4.54
N GLY A 313 0.71 -17.47 -4.76
CA GLY A 313 1.73 -17.39 -3.74
C GLY A 313 2.67 -18.60 -3.73
N LYS A 314 3.64 -18.55 -2.82
CA LYS A 314 4.71 -19.55 -2.73
C LYS A 314 4.72 -20.21 -1.36
N MET A 315 4.78 -21.53 -1.33
CA MET A 315 4.99 -22.27 -0.09
C MET A 315 6.46 -22.25 0.31
N THR A 316 6.72 -22.02 1.60
CA THR A 316 8.06 -22.14 2.18
C THR A 316 8.35 -23.55 2.62
N LEU A 317 9.63 -23.89 2.82
CA LEU A 317 10.06 -25.18 3.36
C LEU A 317 9.50 -25.41 4.77
N GLN A 318 9.37 -24.34 5.56
CA GLN A 318 8.85 -24.38 6.93
C GLN A 318 7.29 -24.46 7.00
N GLY A 319 6.61 -24.37 5.87
CA GLY A 319 5.17 -24.57 5.80
C GLY A 319 4.33 -23.31 5.90
N ALA A 320 4.94 -22.14 5.84
CA ALA A 320 4.24 -20.88 5.62
C ALA A 320 3.91 -20.68 4.13
N ARG A 321 2.87 -19.95 3.83
CA ARG A 321 2.56 -19.46 2.47
C ARG A 321 2.93 -17.99 2.39
N LEU A 322 3.55 -17.59 1.31
CA LEU A 322 3.88 -16.20 1.01
C LEU A 322 2.93 -15.66 -0.06
N GLN A 323 2.52 -14.42 0.11
CA GLN A 323 2.01 -13.65 -1.00
C GLN A 323 3.16 -13.36 -1.98
N THR A 324 2.94 -13.56 -3.28
CA THR A 324 3.89 -13.24 -4.34
C THR A 324 3.24 -12.27 -5.30
N GLY A 325 3.91 -11.13 -5.53
CA GLY A 325 3.30 -10.07 -6.31
C GLY A 325 2.28 -9.23 -5.52
N VAL A 326 1.69 -8.26 -6.19
CA VAL A 326 0.78 -7.30 -5.55
C VAL A 326 -0.26 -6.74 -6.51
N ALA A 327 -1.46 -6.46 -5.97
CA ALA A 327 -2.46 -5.62 -6.62
C ALA A 327 -2.07 -4.15 -6.49
N ARG A 328 -1.89 -3.47 -7.63
CA ARG A 328 -1.64 -2.04 -7.70
C ARG A 328 -2.85 -1.32 -8.27
N VAL A 329 -3.57 -0.57 -7.42
CA VAL A 329 -4.82 0.09 -7.79
C VAL A 329 -4.58 1.57 -8.08
N ASN A 330 -5.05 2.06 -9.20
CA ASN A 330 -4.93 3.47 -9.55
C ASN A 330 -6.22 4.06 -10.13
N CYS A 331 -6.42 5.34 -9.87
CA CYS A 331 -7.35 6.21 -10.60
C CYS A 331 -6.69 7.59 -10.73
N VAL A 332 -7.42 8.62 -11.17
CA VAL A 332 -6.85 9.97 -11.29
C VAL A 332 -6.38 10.49 -9.93
N ASP A 333 -7.24 10.45 -8.90
CA ASP A 333 -6.94 10.97 -7.57
C ASP A 333 -6.49 9.88 -6.58
N CYS A 334 -6.72 8.61 -6.90
CA CYS A 334 -6.51 7.47 -6.00
C CYS A 334 -7.20 7.65 -4.63
N LEU A 335 -8.43 8.17 -4.62
CA LEU A 335 -9.25 8.37 -3.42
C LEU A 335 -10.51 7.47 -3.45
N ASP A 336 -11.66 8.01 -3.82
CA ASP A 336 -12.97 7.34 -3.69
C ASP A 336 -13.07 6.00 -4.46
N ARG A 337 -12.81 6.02 -5.77
CA ARG A 337 -12.85 4.81 -6.62
C ARG A 337 -11.84 3.77 -6.17
N THR A 338 -10.64 4.21 -5.84
CA THR A 338 -9.56 3.34 -5.39
C THR A 338 -9.88 2.70 -4.04
N ASN A 339 -10.45 3.46 -3.10
CA ASN A 339 -10.84 2.91 -1.81
C ASN A 339 -11.92 1.83 -1.94
N THR A 340 -12.91 2.05 -2.81
CA THR A 340 -13.95 1.05 -3.09
C THR A 340 -13.37 -0.23 -3.71
N ALA A 341 -12.44 -0.11 -4.66
CA ALA A 341 -11.78 -1.27 -5.25
C ALA A 341 -10.88 -2.00 -4.23
N GLN A 342 -10.16 -1.27 -3.38
CA GLN A 342 -9.36 -1.86 -2.30
C GLN A 342 -10.21 -2.57 -1.25
N PHE A 343 -11.40 -2.04 -0.93
CA PHE A 343 -12.36 -2.74 -0.10
C PHE A 343 -12.84 -4.05 -0.74
N ALA A 344 -13.14 -4.07 -2.04
CA ALA A 344 -13.54 -5.29 -2.73
C ALA A 344 -12.43 -6.35 -2.71
N LEU A 345 -11.17 -5.94 -2.94
CA LEU A 345 -9.98 -6.79 -2.78
C LEU A 345 -9.86 -7.29 -1.34
N GLY A 346 -10.00 -6.41 -0.36
CA GLY A 346 -9.94 -6.74 1.07
C GLY A 346 -11.05 -7.70 1.51
N LYS A 347 -12.28 -7.53 0.99
CA LYS A 347 -13.40 -8.45 1.26
C LYS A 347 -13.10 -9.86 0.73
N CYS A 348 -12.63 -9.94 -0.51
CA CYS A 348 -12.23 -11.20 -1.11
C CYS A 348 -11.05 -11.83 -0.33
N ALA A 349 -10.04 -11.04 0.02
CA ALA A 349 -8.91 -11.48 0.82
C ALA A 349 -9.36 -12.00 2.20
N LEU A 350 -10.27 -11.31 2.89
CA LEU A 350 -10.80 -11.73 4.18
C LEU A 350 -11.46 -13.11 4.10
N ALA A 351 -12.21 -13.38 3.03
CA ALA A 351 -12.81 -14.68 2.80
C ALA A 351 -11.74 -15.79 2.72
N PHE A 352 -10.69 -15.57 1.94
CA PHE A 352 -9.59 -16.52 1.85
C PHE A 352 -8.77 -16.62 3.14
N GLN A 353 -8.58 -15.51 3.85
CA GLN A 353 -7.88 -15.48 5.13
C GLN A 353 -8.63 -16.29 6.20
N LEU A 354 -9.93 -16.09 6.35
CA LEU A 354 -10.75 -16.86 7.29
C LEU A 354 -10.83 -18.34 6.91
N ASN A 355 -10.90 -18.65 5.63
CA ASN A 355 -10.85 -20.02 5.15
C ASN A 355 -9.48 -20.67 5.43
N ALA A 356 -8.38 -19.95 5.21
CA ALA A 356 -7.03 -20.42 5.52
C ALA A 356 -6.81 -20.66 7.02
N LEU A 357 -7.47 -19.87 7.89
CA LEU A 357 -7.48 -20.08 9.33
C LEU A 357 -8.41 -21.23 9.78
N GLY A 358 -9.18 -21.83 8.86
CA GLY A 358 -10.13 -22.90 9.17
C GLY A 358 -11.44 -22.41 9.81
N VAL A 359 -11.70 -21.11 9.83
CA VAL A 359 -12.88 -20.51 10.48
C VAL A 359 -14.13 -20.68 9.62
N ILE A 360 -14.00 -20.58 8.29
CA ILE A 360 -15.09 -20.76 7.34
C ILE A 360 -14.79 -21.91 6.35
N PRO A 361 -15.78 -22.69 5.95
CA PRO A 361 -15.56 -23.86 5.09
C PRO A 361 -15.26 -23.50 3.62
N LYS A 362 -15.74 -22.34 3.16
CA LYS A 362 -15.55 -21.84 1.79
C LYS A 362 -15.14 -20.39 1.83
N PRO A 363 -14.25 -19.91 0.92
CA PRO A 363 -13.82 -18.54 0.88
C PRO A 363 -14.86 -17.63 0.21
N ASP A 364 -16.04 -17.57 0.79
CA ASP A 364 -17.11 -16.70 0.34
C ASP A 364 -17.75 -15.98 1.54
N LEU A 365 -17.94 -14.66 1.39
CA LEU A 365 -18.55 -13.80 2.40
C LEU A 365 -19.66 -12.97 1.78
N VAL A 366 -20.85 -13.15 2.32
CA VAL A 366 -22.02 -12.34 1.94
C VAL A 366 -21.89 -10.92 2.47
N PHE A 367 -22.31 -9.92 1.70
CA PHE A 367 -22.18 -8.51 2.06
C PHE A 367 -22.89 -8.09 3.34
N ASP A 368 -23.96 -8.78 3.72
CA ASP A 368 -24.80 -8.39 4.86
C ASP A 368 -24.39 -9.03 6.19
N THR A 369 -23.25 -9.74 6.21
CA THR A 369 -22.70 -10.28 7.46
C THR A 369 -22.04 -9.19 8.29
N ASP A 370 -22.09 -9.30 9.62
CA ASP A 370 -21.43 -8.36 10.53
C ASP A 370 -19.93 -8.27 10.29
N THR A 371 -19.30 -9.37 9.95
CA THR A 371 -17.87 -9.44 9.55
C THR A 371 -17.58 -8.49 8.40
N VAL A 372 -18.39 -8.50 7.34
CA VAL A 372 -18.18 -7.62 6.18
C VAL A 372 -18.55 -6.18 6.50
N ARG A 373 -19.55 -5.95 7.36
CA ARG A 373 -19.90 -4.60 7.84
C ARG A 373 -18.75 -3.96 8.63
N MET A 374 -18.11 -4.73 9.52
CA MET A 374 -16.95 -4.23 10.26
C MET A 374 -15.74 -3.95 9.34
N LEU A 375 -15.50 -4.81 8.36
CA LEU A 375 -14.49 -4.55 7.33
C LEU A 375 -14.81 -3.28 6.53
N GLU A 376 -16.09 -3.07 6.15
CA GLU A 376 -16.54 -1.86 5.44
C GLU A 376 -16.26 -0.60 6.25
N VAL A 377 -16.53 -0.61 7.56
CA VAL A 377 -16.23 0.51 8.48
C VAL A 377 -14.73 0.79 8.50
N LEU A 378 -13.88 -0.23 8.67
CA LEU A 378 -12.42 -0.05 8.65
C LEU A 378 -11.92 0.56 7.33
N TYR A 379 -12.44 0.10 6.18
CA TYR A 379 -12.06 0.68 4.89
C TYR A 379 -12.66 2.06 4.64
N GLU A 380 -13.80 2.41 5.23
CA GLU A 380 -14.32 3.77 5.19
C GLU A 380 -13.42 4.71 6.00
N ASP A 381 -13.06 4.36 7.23
CA ASP A 381 -12.17 5.15 8.10
C ASP A 381 -10.77 5.29 7.48
N HIS A 382 -10.21 4.21 6.95
CA HIS A 382 -8.98 4.19 6.19
C HIS A 382 -9.05 5.15 4.99
N GLY A 383 -10.11 5.09 4.22
CA GLY A 383 -10.30 5.92 3.05
C GLY A 383 -10.51 7.40 3.40
N ASP A 384 -11.29 7.70 4.44
CA ASP A 384 -11.53 9.06 4.95
C ASP A 384 -10.21 9.68 5.45
N THR A 385 -9.39 8.92 6.20
CA THR A 385 -8.09 9.37 6.69
C THR A 385 -7.13 9.70 5.55
N LEU A 386 -6.99 8.82 4.57
CA LEU A 386 -6.12 9.06 3.42
C LEU A 386 -6.63 10.20 2.53
N ALA A 387 -7.97 10.35 2.40
CA ALA A 387 -8.56 11.44 1.64
C ALA A 387 -8.31 12.79 2.31
N LEU A 388 -8.39 12.87 3.63
CA LEU A 388 -8.02 14.08 4.40
C LEU A 388 -6.54 14.43 4.22
N GLN A 389 -5.66 13.45 4.28
CA GLN A 389 -4.20 13.65 4.15
C GLN A 389 -3.78 14.15 2.77
N TYR A 390 -4.45 13.73 1.72
CA TYR A 390 -4.08 14.06 0.33
C TYR A 390 -5.00 15.11 -0.31
N GLY A 391 -6.30 15.02 -0.07
CA GLY A 391 -7.31 15.84 -0.73
C GLY A 391 -7.99 16.89 0.16
N GLY A 392 -7.69 16.92 1.46
CA GLY A 392 -8.22 17.91 2.40
C GLY A 392 -9.70 17.74 2.78
N SER A 393 -10.34 16.62 2.38
CA SER A 393 -11.69 16.26 2.82
C SER A 393 -11.82 14.76 2.95
N GLN A 394 -12.84 14.28 3.65
CA GLN A 394 -13.21 12.87 3.65
C GLN A 394 -13.62 12.38 2.26
N LEU A 395 -13.85 11.08 2.10
CA LEU A 395 -14.39 10.49 0.88
C LEU A 395 -15.72 11.13 0.51
N VAL A 396 -15.85 11.50 -0.76
CA VAL A 396 -17.11 12.01 -1.32
C VAL A 396 -18.06 10.84 -1.58
N HIS A 397 -17.56 9.77 -2.20
CA HIS A 397 -18.34 8.57 -2.52
C HIS A 397 -17.83 7.38 -1.71
N ARG A 398 -18.65 6.89 -0.79
CA ARG A 398 -18.37 5.70 0.01
C ARG A 398 -18.79 4.42 -0.71
N VAL A 399 -18.38 3.27 -0.16
CA VAL A 399 -18.73 1.93 -0.69
C VAL A 399 -20.24 1.76 -0.87
N LYS A 400 -21.04 2.23 0.10
CA LYS A 400 -22.52 2.20 0.06
C LYS A 400 -23.13 2.89 -1.17
N THR A 401 -22.48 3.93 -1.68
CA THR A 401 -22.91 4.63 -2.90
C THR A 401 -22.80 3.71 -4.12
N TYR A 402 -21.74 2.92 -4.22
CA TYR A 402 -21.54 1.95 -5.31
C TYR A 402 -22.40 0.69 -5.17
N ARG A 403 -22.80 0.35 -3.94
CA ARG A 403 -23.81 -0.70 -3.67
C ARG A 403 -25.26 -0.25 -3.96
N LYS A 404 -25.47 1.02 -4.30
CA LYS A 404 -26.82 1.64 -4.51
C LYS A 404 -27.76 1.52 -3.30
N ILE A 405 -27.21 1.49 -2.09
CA ILE A 405 -27.94 1.35 -0.80
C ILE A 405 -27.86 2.69 -0.02
N ALA A 406 -27.22 3.71 -0.58
CA ALA A 406 -27.00 4.97 0.13
C ALA A 406 -28.32 5.69 0.40
N PRO A 407 -28.58 6.12 1.65
CA PRO A 407 -29.79 6.89 1.98
C PRO A 407 -29.75 8.28 1.33
N LEU A 408 -30.91 8.90 1.13
CA LEU A 408 -31.03 10.25 0.56
C LEU A 408 -30.25 11.32 1.35
N SER A 409 -30.09 11.14 2.66
CA SER A 409 -29.28 12.00 3.54
C SER A 409 -27.78 11.99 3.20
N SER A 410 -27.27 11.01 2.46
CA SER A 410 -25.87 10.98 2.03
C SER A 410 -25.54 12.06 1.00
N HIS A 411 -26.53 12.48 0.21
CA HIS A 411 -26.33 13.43 -0.87
C HIS A 411 -25.90 14.83 -0.39
N SER A 412 -26.48 15.33 0.72
CA SER A 412 -26.07 16.61 1.33
C SER A 412 -24.64 16.54 1.85
N ARG A 413 -24.25 15.41 2.46
CA ARG A 413 -22.88 15.19 2.91
C ARG A 413 -21.89 15.15 1.74
N ASP A 414 -22.23 14.48 0.64
CA ASP A 414 -21.38 14.40 -0.55
C ASP A 414 -21.12 15.79 -1.15
N ILE A 415 -22.13 16.68 -1.13
CA ILE A 415 -22.00 18.09 -1.53
C ILE A 415 -21.04 18.82 -0.59
N MET A 416 -21.22 18.70 0.74
CA MET A 416 -20.36 19.35 1.72
C MET A 416 -18.91 18.90 1.61
N GLN A 417 -18.66 17.59 1.42
CA GLN A 417 -17.31 17.06 1.21
C GLN A 417 -16.69 17.58 -0.10
N THR A 418 -17.50 17.73 -1.15
CA THR A 418 -17.04 18.29 -2.42
C THR A 418 -16.64 19.75 -2.27
N LEU A 419 -17.42 20.55 -1.55
CA LEU A 419 -17.11 21.95 -1.26
C LEU A 419 -15.88 22.10 -0.37
N SER A 420 -15.78 21.29 0.70
CA SER A 420 -14.62 21.26 1.60
C SER A 420 -13.34 20.90 0.84
N ARG A 421 -13.41 19.89 -0.03
CA ARG A 421 -12.30 19.48 -0.89
C ARG A 421 -11.88 20.60 -1.84
N TYR A 422 -12.83 21.28 -2.46
CA TYR A 422 -12.55 22.41 -3.34
C TYR A 422 -11.87 23.56 -2.60
N TYR A 423 -12.41 23.93 -1.43
CA TYR A 423 -11.83 24.99 -0.58
C TYR A 423 -10.40 24.65 -0.15
N SER A 424 -10.17 23.45 0.38
CA SER A 424 -8.84 23.01 0.80
C SER A 424 -7.84 23.07 -0.35
N ASN A 425 -8.22 22.54 -1.51
CA ASN A 425 -7.32 22.50 -2.67
C ASN A 425 -7.00 23.90 -3.23
N THR A 426 -7.89 24.85 -3.07
CA THR A 426 -7.70 26.22 -3.59
C THR A 426 -6.88 27.10 -2.65
N PHE A 427 -7.10 26.98 -1.34
CA PHE A 427 -6.58 27.95 -0.38
C PHE A 427 -5.50 27.39 0.55
N SER A 428 -5.46 26.10 0.80
CA SER A 428 -4.54 25.55 1.82
C SER A 428 -3.53 24.53 1.29
N ASP A 429 -3.66 24.07 0.06
CA ASP A 429 -2.78 23.01 -0.46
C ASP A 429 -1.34 23.48 -0.69
N ALA A 430 -1.12 24.75 -1.04
CA ALA A 430 0.22 25.31 -1.21
C ALA A 430 0.97 25.32 0.12
N ASP A 431 0.36 25.83 1.18
CA ASP A 431 0.98 25.90 2.51
C ASP A 431 1.23 24.46 3.07
N LYS A 432 0.28 23.56 2.88
CA LYS A 432 0.46 22.15 3.25
C LYS A 432 1.61 21.49 2.49
N GLN A 433 1.76 21.79 1.20
CA GLN A 433 2.88 21.28 0.40
C GLN A 433 4.21 21.80 0.91
N ASN A 434 4.29 23.08 1.22
CA ASN A 434 5.49 23.70 1.78
C ASN A 434 5.84 23.08 3.14
N ALA A 435 4.85 22.86 4.01
CA ALA A 435 5.04 22.19 5.29
C ALA A 435 5.54 20.74 5.11
N ILE A 436 4.99 19.99 4.15
CA ILE A 436 5.45 18.63 3.83
C ILE A 436 6.89 18.65 3.32
N ASN A 437 7.25 19.57 2.41
CA ASN A 437 8.60 19.68 1.87
C ASN A 437 9.64 20.01 2.96
N LEU A 438 9.28 20.84 3.92
CA LEU A 438 10.13 21.17 5.09
C LEU A 438 10.26 19.95 6.03
N PHE A 439 9.14 19.35 6.41
CA PHE A 439 9.13 18.25 7.38
C PHE A 439 9.91 17.02 6.90
N LEU A 440 9.80 16.71 5.61
CA LEU A 440 10.49 15.59 4.98
C LEU A 440 11.95 15.90 4.60
N GLY A 441 12.41 17.15 4.77
CA GLY A 441 13.76 17.57 4.37
C GLY A 441 13.98 17.58 2.85
N VAL A 442 12.90 17.58 2.07
CA VAL A 442 12.95 17.78 0.61
C VAL A 442 13.49 19.17 0.30
N TYR A 443 13.04 20.16 1.07
CA TYR A 443 13.64 21.48 1.10
C TYR A 443 14.43 21.64 2.41
N ARG A 444 15.72 22.01 2.27
CA ARG A 444 16.62 22.28 3.39
C ARG A 444 16.97 23.76 3.39
N PRO A 445 16.49 24.54 4.38
CA PRO A 445 16.79 25.97 4.45
C PRO A 445 18.28 26.22 4.58
N SER A 446 18.81 27.17 3.81
CA SER A 446 20.18 27.69 3.98
C SER A 446 20.21 29.19 3.65
N GLN A 447 21.25 29.87 4.06
CA GLN A 447 21.41 31.33 3.79
C GLN A 447 21.44 31.67 2.30
N HIS A 448 21.72 30.67 1.44
CA HIS A 448 21.89 30.89 -0.02
C HIS A 448 20.71 30.30 -0.83
N THR A 449 19.73 29.67 -0.18
CA THR A 449 18.57 29.12 -0.88
C THR A 449 17.40 30.10 -0.88
N THR A 450 16.72 30.22 -2.03
CA THR A 450 15.46 30.97 -2.12
C THR A 450 14.45 30.40 -1.10
N PRO A 451 13.80 31.26 -0.31
CA PRO A 451 12.76 30.80 0.62
C PRO A 451 11.70 29.95 -0.10
N LEU A 452 11.22 28.91 0.57
CA LEU A 452 10.30 27.94 -0.04
C LEU A 452 9.01 28.59 -0.56
N TRP A 453 8.49 29.59 0.18
CA TRP A 453 7.28 30.34 -0.18
C TRP A 453 7.44 31.34 -1.33
N ASP A 454 8.70 31.65 -1.71
CA ASP A 454 9.03 32.50 -2.85
C ASP A 454 9.30 31.70 -4.12
N MET A 455 9.31 30.36 -4.00
CA MET A 455 9.52 29.47 -5.15
C MET A 455 8.22 29.34 -5.96
N HIS A 456 8.28 29.58 -7.25
CA HIS A 456 7.14 29.38 -8.16
C HIS A 456 6.70 27.92 -8.29
N THR A 457 7.61 26.96 -8.09
CA THR A 457 7.36 25.53 -8.18
C THR A 457 8.38 24.76 -7.36
N ASP A 458 7.93 23.67 -6.74
CA ASP A 458 8.80 22.72 -6.05
C ASP A 458 9.26 21.55 -6.96
N TYR A 459 9.00 21.65 -8.28
CA TYR A 459 9.33 20.61 -9.24
C TYR A 459 10.78 20.12 -9.13
N TYR A 460 11.73 21.06 -9.07
CA TYR A 460 13.16 20.74 -9.03
C TYR A 460 13.60 20.10 -7.70
N LEU A 461 12.87 20.31 -6.62
CA LEU A 461 13.13 19.65 -5.34
C LEU A 461 12.87 18.15 -5.43
N HIS A 462 11.86 17.77 -6.21
CA HIS A 462 11.45 16.37 -6.37
C HIS A 462 12.04 15.69 -7.61
N ASN A 463 12.62 16.45 -8.52
CA ASN A 463 13.27 15.98 -9.74
C ASN A 463 14.72 16.55 -9.80
N PRO A 464 15.62 16.10 -8.90
CA PRO A 464 16.97 16.62 -8.87
C PRO A 464 17.67 16.29 -10.18
N VAL A 465 18.22 17.32 -10.83
CA VAL A 465 19.13 17.13 -11.96
C VAL A 465 20.44 16.60 -11.40
N PRO A 466 20.90 15.40 -11.79
CA PRO A 466 22.17 14.87 -11.27
C PRO A 466 23.31 15.81 -11.60
N ALA A 467 23.89 16.44 -10.58
CA ALA A 467 25.06 17.29 -10.77
C ALA A 467 26.17 16.43 -11.42
N GLY A 468 26.59 16.80 -12.62
CA GLY A 468 27.68 16.17 -13.36
C GLY A 468 27.33 15.01 -14.29
N LYS A 469 26.08 14.58 -14.41
CA LYS A 469 25.67 13.53 -15.37
C LYS A 469 25.02 14.09 -16.64
N LEU A 470 25.43 15.24 -17.11
CA LEU A 470 25.25 15.65 -18.52
C LEU A 470 26.15 14.89 -19.50
N ARG A 471 26.91 13.91 -19.04
CA ARG A 471 27.48 12.93 -19.95
C ARG A 471 26.35 12.04 -20.39
N CYS A 472 25.97 12.16 -21.65
CA CYS A 472 25.19 11.18 -22.38
C CYS A 472 25.88 9.80 -22.34
N HIS A 473 25.92 9.17 -21.17
CA HIS A 473 26.01 7.75 -21.16
C HIS A 473 24.70 7.29 -21.76
N ARG A 474 24.76 6.69 -22.94
CA ARG A 474 23.68 5.91 -23.51
C ARG A 474 23.27 4.91 -22.44
N ASN A 475 22.32 5.29 -21.58
CA ASN A 475 21.73 4.33 -20.67
C ASN A 475 21.03 3.31 -21.55
N PRO A 476 21.39 2.04 -21.49
CA PRO A 476 20.65 1.01 -22.20
C PRO A 476 19.18 1.14 -21.75
N TYR A 477 18.22 0.98 -22.69
CA TYR A 477 16.78 1.10 -22.41
C TYR A 477 16.28 0.04 -21.43
N THR A 478 17.11 -0.94 -21.11
CA THR A 478 16.85 -1.99 -20.13
C THR A 478 17.33 -1.64 -18.72
N CYS A 479 18.01 -0.50 -18.50
CA CYS A 479 18.55 -0.14 -17.19
C CYS A 479 17.50 0.19 -16.12
N TRP A 480 16.21 0.15 -16.45
CA TRP A 480 15.13 0.40 -15.52
C TRP A 480 14.87 -0.79 -14.58
N PHE A 481 15.24 -2.00 -14.97
CA PHE A 481 15.07 -3.18 -14.14
C PHE A 481 16.42 -3.75 -13.69
N ASP A 482 16.39 -4.42 -12.55
CA ASP A 482 17.52 -5.07 -11.93
C ASP A 482 17.59 -6.52 -12.42
N GLU A 483 18.63 -6.88 -13.16
CA GLU A 483 18.79 -8.25 -13.64
C GLU A 483 18.82 -9.27 -12.49
N ASP A 484 19.43 -8.89 -11.35
CA ASP A 484 19.50 -9.75 -10.17
C ASP A 484 18.11 -10.04 -9.59
N VAL A 485 17.18 -9.07 -9.63
CA VAL A 485 15.80 -9.27 -9.19
C VAL A 485 15.05 -10.20 -10.11
N VAL A 486 15.24 -10.06 -11.42
CA VAL A 486 14.61 -10.93 -12.42
C VAL A 486 15.17 -12.35 -12.34
N ILE A 487 16.47 -12.49 -12.12
CA ILE A 487 17.16 -13.78 -11.99
C ILE A 487 16.78 -14.49 -10.68
N SER A 488 16.58 -13.76 -9.61
CA SER A 488 16.17 -14.32 -8.30
C SER A 488 14.73 -14.81 -8.27
N LEU A 489 13.92 -14.43 -9.25
CA LEU A 489 12.55 -14.89 -9.36
C LEU A 489 12.53 -16.37 -9.83
N PRO A 490 11.74 -17.26 -9.21
CA PRO A 490 11.91 -18.72 -9.25
C PRO A 490 11.80 -19.39 -10.63
N PHE A 491 11.46 -18.66 -11.69
CA PHE A 491 11.31 -19.21 -13.04
C PHE A 491 12.48 -18.93 -14.00
N VAL A 492 13.39 -18.03 -13.67
CA VAL A 492 14.47 -17.63 -14.60
C VAL A 492 15.64 -18.62 -14.59
N HIS A 493 15.83 -19.40 -13.54
CA HIS A 493 16.86 -20.44 -13.50
C HIS A 493 16.78 -21.49 -14.62
N LEU A 494 15.64 -21.65 -15.26
CA LEU A 494 15.45 -22.59 -16.36
C LEU A 494 15.83 -22.02 -17.74
N LEU A 495 15.76 -20.70 -17.92
CA LEU A 495 16.05 -20.05 -19.20
C LEU A 495 17.53 -19.65 -19.34
N VAL A 496 18.17 -19.23 -18.25
CA VAL A 496 19.60 -18.84 -18.27
C VAL A 496 20.52 -20.04 -18.48
N ARG A 497 20.11 -21.25 -18.11
CA ARG A 497 20.90 -22.47 -18.40
C ARG A 497 20.83 -22.97 -19.86
N ARG A 498 19.86 -22.49 -20.66
CA ARG A 498 19.67 -22.93 -22.06
C ARG A 498 20.09 -21.94 -23.13
N GLY A 499 20.46 -20.73 -22.78
CA GLY A 499 20.95 -19.76 -23.76
C GLY A 499 21.80 -18.71 -23.07
N ARG A 500 23.12 -18.78 -23.25
CA ARG A 500 23.89 -17.54 -23.22
C ARG A 500 23.38 -16.71 -24.38
N CYS A 501 22.33 -15.91 -24.12
CA CYS A 501 22.04 -14.78 -25.00
C CYS A 501 23.23 -13.83 -24.83
N ASN A 502 24.13 -13.86 -25.78
CA ASN A 502 25.11 -12.82 -25.98
C ASN A 502 24.34 -11.50 -26.24
N LEU A 503 24.09 -10.73 -25.21
CA LEU A 503 23.56 -9.37 -25.25
C LEU A 503 24.52 -8.39 -25.99
N SER A 504 25.68 -8.89 -26.45
CA SER A 504 26.64 -8.13 -27.23
C SER A 504 26.29 -7.94 -28.72
N THR A 505 25.20 -8.55 -29.22
CA THR A 505 24.89 -8.55 -30.65
C THR A 505 23.73 -7.64 -31.06
N PHE A 506 23.17 -6.85 -30.12
CA PHE A 506 22.16 -5.84 -30.42
C PHE A 506 22.64 -4.39 -30.19
N CYS A 507 23.90 -4.14 -30.47
CA CYS A 507 24.42 -2.80 -30.66
C CYS A 507 24.67 -2.58 -32.17
N CYS A 508 23.64 -2.16 -32.86
CA CYS A 508 23.72 -1.34 -34.09
C CYS A 508 22.58 -0.35 -34.11
#